data_8b188f458354d109e0b55fc85597f623
#
_entry.id   8b188f458354d109e0b55fc85597f623
#
_cell.length_a   1.000
_cell.length_b   1.000
_cell.length_c   1.000
_cell.angle_alpha   90.00
_cell.angle_beta   90.00
_cell.angle_gamma   90.00
#
_symmetry.space_group_name_H-M   'P 1'
#
loop_
_entity.id
_entity.type
_entity.pdbx_description
1 polymer ?
#
loop_
_entity_poly.entity_id
_entity_poly.type
_entity_poly.pdbx_seq_one_letter_code
_entity_poly.pdbx_strand_id
1 'polypeptide(L)'
;SRFGDPECMNVMSLLKTNFVDVCKDIINGTLEKAQIEFAKKSTVCKYIVPEGYGEVPLEKEEICVDQGKRGILGAKVYFAKVNKSEKGLLTTTSRSIGIVGIGETIEDAEEIAEKSISFVSGKFSVRHDIGKATLINNEITNIHNLRLVSENILATSIS
;
A
#
# COMPACT_ATOMS: atom_id res chain seq x y z
N SER A 1 -9.52 12.52 11.63
CA SER A 1 -9.47 11.51 10.54
C SER A 1 -8.40 11.87 9.53
N ARG A 2 -7.77 10.88 8.94
CA ARG A 2 -6.73 11.01 7.93
C ARG A 2 -6.78 9.82 6.99
N PHE A 3 -6.16 9.97 5.83
CA PHE A 3 -5.89 8.82 4.98
C PHE A 3 -5.04 7.79 5.74
N GLY A 4 -5.40 6.53 5.61
CA GLY A 4 -4.60 5.43 6.10
C GLY A 4 -3.26 5.33 5.36
N ASP A 5 -2.33 4.63 5.94
CA ASP A 5 -1.04 4.29 5.36
C ASP A 5 -0.90 2.75 5.41
N PRO A 6 -0.95 2.05 4.27
CA PRO A 6 -0.66 2.49 2.89
C PRO A 6 -1.85 2.91 2.01
N GLU A 7 -3.07 2.98 2.50
CA GLU A 7 -4.28 3.19 1.70
C GLU A 7 -4.19 4.47 0.85
N CYS A 8 -3.58 5.53 1.40
CA CYS A 8 -3.37 6.78 0.67
C CYS A 8 -2.55 6.55 -0.61
N MET A 9 -1.49 5.75 -0.56
CA MET A 9 -0.65 5.46 -1.74
C MET A 9 -1.43 4.69 -2.80
N ASN A 10 -2.28 3.73 -2.39
CA ASN A 10 -3.14 3.00 -3.31
C ASN A 10 -4.11 3.94 -4.04
N VAL A 11 -4.86 4.75 -3.28
CA VAL A 11 -5.88 5.66 -3.82
C VAL A 11 -5.25 6.75 -4.69
N MET A 12 -4.22 7.44 -4.18
CA MET A 12 -3.54 8.53 -4.89
C MET A 12 -2.82 8.04 -6.16
N SER A 13 -2.46 6.77 -6.22
CA SER A 13 -1.85 6.19 -7.41
C SER A 13 -2.82 6.08 -8.59
N LEU A 14 -4.10 6.02 -8.33
CA LEU A 14 -5.18 5.93 -9.32
C LEU A 14 -5.83 7.29 -9.63
N LEU A 15 -5.61 8.31 -8.80
CA LEU A 15 -6.20 9.62 -9.00
C LEU A 15 -5.67 10.27 -10.29
N LYS A 16 -6.59 10.63 -11.20
CA LYS A 16 -6.30 11.37 -12.44
C LYS A 16 -6.45 12.87 -12.26
N THR A 17 -7.42 13.29 -11.45
CA THR A 17 -7.66 14.69 -11.13
C THR A 17 -6.48 15.24 -10.34
N ASN A 18 -6.10 16.48 -10.59
CA ASN A 18 -5.05 17.14 -9.82
C ASN A 18 -5.49 17.29 -8.37
N PHE A 19 -4.75 16.66 -7.44
CA PHE A 19 -5.09 16.66 -6.02
C PHE A 19 -5.09 18.06 -5.39
N VAL A 20 -4.26 18.98 -5.90
CA VAL A 20 -4.26 20.37 -5.43
C VAL A 20 -5.59 21.07 -5.76
N ASP A 21 -6.20 20.77 -6.90
CA ASP A 21 -7.49 21.34 -7.26
C ASP A 21 -8.61 20.76 -6.39
N VAL A 22 -8.56 19.46 -6.07
CA VAL A 22 -9.45 18.86 -5.08
C VAL A 22 -9.35 19.57 -3.71
N CYS A 23 -8.11 19.85 -3.26
CA CYS A 23 -7.89 20.60 -2.02
C CYS A 23 -8.46 22.02 -2.08
N LYS A 24 -8.35 22.71 -3.21
CA LYS A 24 -8.96 24.05 -3.41
C LYS A 24 -10.49 23.97 -3.33
N ASP A 25 -11.10 22.97 -3.96
CA ASP A 25 -12.54 22.76 -3.90
C ASP A 25 -13.03 22.49 -2.47
N ILE A 26 -12.27 21.74 -1.68
CA ILE A 26 -12.57 21.53 -0.25
C ILE A 26 -12.55 22.88 0.50
N ILE A 27 -11.49 23.67 0.32
CA ILE A 27 -11.32 24.97 1.00
C ILE A 27 -12.45 25.95 0.61
N ASN A 28 -12.84 25.95 -0.66
CA ASN A 28 -13.86 26.85 -1.19
C ASN A 28 -15.30 26.35 -0.95
N GLY A 29 -15.49 25.15 -0.39
CA GLY A 29 -16.81 24.55 -0.20
C GLY A 29 -17.50 24.18 -1.53
N THR A 30 -16.73 23.90 -2.58
CA THR A 30 -17.21 23.57 -3.94
C THR A 30 -17.00 22.12 -4.33
N LEU A 31 -16.59 21.25 -3.39
CA LEU A 31 -16.26 19.86 -3.65
C LEU A 31 -17.43 19.07 -4.30
N GLU A 32 -18.67 19.42 -3.98
CA GLU A 32 -19.86 18.82 -4.58
C GLU A 32 -19.96 19.01 -6.10
N LYS A 33 -19.28 20.04 -6.65
CA LYS A 33 -19.24 20.36 -8.08
C LYS A 33 -18.00 19.81 -8.76
N ALA A 34 -17.05 19.29 -7.98
CA ALA A 34 -15.80 18.77 -8.52
C ALA A 34 -16.02 17.45 -9.25
N GLN A 35 -15.46 17.33 -10.45
CA GLN A 35 -15.40 16.07 -11.18
C GLN A 35 -14.10 15.36 -10.83
N ILE A 36 -14.17 14.44 -9.89
CA ILE A 36 -13.02 13.67 -9.44
C ILE A 36 -12.97 12.35 -10.21
N GLU A 37 -11.90 12.15 -10.96
CA GLU A 37 -11.70 10.97 -11.78
C GLU A 37 -10.58 10.08 -11.24
N PHE A 38 -10.83 8.77 -11.25
CA PHE A 38 -9.87 7.72 -10.96
C PHE A 38 -9.65 6.81 -12.16
N ALA A 39 -8.46 6.25 -12.29
CA ALA A 39 -8.22 5.17 -13.23
C ALA A 39 -9.01 3.92 -12.78
N LYS A 40 -9.65 3.23 -13.73
CA LYS A 40 -10.35 1.97 -13.48
C LYS A 40 -9.33 0.82 -13.46
N LYS A 41 -8.52 0.79 -12.40
CA LYS A 41 -7.46 -0.21 -12.19
C LYS A 41 -7.41 -0.61 -10.72
N SER A 42 -6.71 -1.70 -10.45
CA SER A 42 -6.42 -2.21 -9.12
C SER A 42 -5.04 -1.79 -8.66
N THR A 43 -4.84 -1.69 -7.36
CA THR A 43 -3.53 -1.41 -6.75
C THR A 43 -3.25 -2.33 -5.59
N VAL A 44 -1.99 -2.74 -5.46
CA VAL A 44 -1.46 -3.45 -4.29
C VAL A 44 -0.20 -2.74 -3.83
N CYS A 45 -0.16 -2.38 -2.55
CA CYS A 45 1.01 -1.76 -1.93
C CYS A 45 1.72 -2.78 -1.04
N LYS A 46 3.02 -2.98 -1.28
CA LYS A 46 3.92 -3.75 -0.41
C LYS A 46 4.97 -2.83 0.17
N TYR A 47 5.19 -2.93 1.48
CA TYR A 47 6.23 -2.17 2.16
C TYR A 47 7.51 -2.98 2.32
N ILE A 48 8.62 -2.36 1.96
CA ILE A 48 9.95 -2.73 2.40
C ILE A 48 10.17 -2.09 3.77
N VAL A 49 10.50 -2.92 4.74
CA VAL A 49 10.71 -2.54 6.15
C VAL A 49 12.05 -3.09 6.63
N PRO A 50 12.69 -2.48 7.64
CA PRO A 50 13.89 -3.06 8.23
C PRO A 50 13.61 -4.45 8.80
N GLU A 51 14.60 -5.33 8.78
CA GLU A 51 14.48 -6.62 9.50
C GLU A 51 14.15 -6.38 10.97
N GLY A 52 13.30 -7.24 11.55
CA GLY A 52 12.81 -7.07 12.93
C GLY A 52 11.76 -5.96 13.11
N TYR A 53 11.20 -5.44 12.03
CA TYR A 53 10.14 -4.42 12.10
C TYR A 53 8.94 -4.91 12.92
N GLY A 54 8.52 -4.09 13.89
CA GLY A 54 7.46 -4.44 14.84
C GLY A 54 7.97 -4.99 16.17
N GLU A 55 9.24 -5.40 16.25
CA GLU A 55 9.90 -5.87 17.48
C GLU A 55 11.17 -5.06 17.73
N VAL A 56 12.29 -5.50 17.21
CA VAL A 56 13.61 -4.82 17.32
C VAL A 56 14.13 -4.58 15.90
N PRO A 57 13.77 -3.45 15.27
CA PRO A 57 14.16 -3.18 13.90
C PRO A 57 15.66 -2.90 13.78
N LEU A 58 16.29 -3.47 12.75
CA LEU A 58 17.70 -3.17 12.41
C LEU A 58 17.76 -1.81 11.71
N GLU A 59 18.37 -0.85 12.38
CA GLU A 59 18.59 0.49 11.86
C GLU A 59 19.90 0.63 11.10
N LYS A 60 19.96 1.63 10.22
CA LYS A 60 21.16 2.02 9.47
C LYS A 60 21.71 0.93 8.54
N GLU A 61 20.88 -0.06 8.20
CA GLU A 61 21.22 -1.02 7.16
C GLU A 61 21.10 -0.36 5.79
N GLU A 62 22.07 -0.61 4.93
CA GLU A 62 22.07 -0.07 3.57
C GLU A 62 21.06 -0.80 2.68
N ILE A 63 20.24 -0.03 2.01
CA ILE A 63 19.33 -0.50 0.96
C ILE A 63 19.55 0.35 -0.30
N CYS A 64 19.59 -0.31 -1.45
CA CYS A 64 19.75 0.36 -2.74
C CYS A 64 18.54 0.10 -3.64
N VAL A 65 18.09 1.12 -4.34
CA VAL A 65 17.03 1.01 -5.34
C VAL A 65 17.65 1.15 -6.74
N ASP A 66 17.45 0.16 -7.58
CA ASP A 66 17.91 0.19 -8.98
C ASP A 66 17.09 1.22 -9.76
N GLN A 67 17.69 2.38 -9.99
CA GLN A 67 17.06 3.50 -10.69
C GLN A 67 16.75 3.16 -12.16
N GLY A 68 17.54 2.29 -12.79
CA GLY A 68 17.36 1.88 -14.19
C GLY A 68 16.11 1.01 -14.38
N LYS A 69 15.70 0.29 -13.35
CA LYS A 69 14.50 -0.58 -13.38
C LYS A 69 13.25 0.09 -12.81
N ARG A 70 13.41 1.25 -12.20
CA ARG A 70 12.31 2.00 -11.60
C ARG A 70 11.26 2.37 -12.66
N GLY A 71 10.05 1.87 -12.49
CA GLY A 71 8.92 2.15 -13.38
C GLY A 71 8.78 1.24 -14.61
N ILE A 72 9.72 0.31 -14.86
CA ILE A 72 9.66 -0.60 -16.02
C ILE A 72 8.40 -1.48 -15.98
N LEU A 73 7.97 -1.91 -14.80
CA LEU A 73 6.82 -2.80 -14.63
C LEU A 73 5.50 -2.07 -14.32
N GLY A 74 5.46 -0.73 -14.37
CA GLY A 74 4.25 0.03 -14.01
C GLY A 74 4.05 0.20 -12.50
N ALA A 75 5.03 -0.14 -11.67
CA ALA A 75 4.98 0.13 -10.23
C ALA A 75 5.39 1.57 -9.91
N LYS A 76 4.78 2.14 -8.88
CA LYS A 76 5.22 3.39 -8.25
C LYS A 76 6.01 3.08 -6.98
N VAL A 77 7.09 3.82 -6.77
CA VAL A 77 7.97 3.67 -5.61
C VAL A 77 7.92 4.95 -4.78
N TYR A 78 7.58 4.81 -3.52
CA TYR A 78 7.48 5.89 -2.55
C TYR A 78 8.47 5.70 -1.42
N PHE A 79 9.35 6.69 -1.21
CA PHE A 79 10.24 6.67 -0.06
C PHE A 79 9.48 7.15 1.18
N ALA A 80 9.50 6.33 2.23
CA ALA A 80 8.87 6.65 3.51
C ALA A 80 9.93 7.25 4.47
N LYS A 81 10.38 6.52 5.48
CA LYS A 81 11.36 7.04 6.43
C LYS A 81 12.72 6.37 6.21
N VAL A 82 13.52 6.97 5.36
CA VAL A 82 14.89 6.57 5.05
C VAL A 82 15.84 7.76 5.15
N ASN A 83 17.10 7.49 5.48
CA ASN A 83 18.17 8.47 5.44
C ASN A 83 19.01 8.26 4.19
N LYS A 84 19.60 9.33 3.65
CA LYS A 84 20.53 9.24 2.53
C LYS A 84 21.92 8.87 3.01
N SER A 85 22.60 7.97 2.29
CA SER A 85 24.03 7.67 2.46
C SER A 85 24.77 7.90 1.15
N GLU A 86 26.10 7.76 1.18
CA GLU A 86 26.93 7.86 -0.03
C GLU A 86 26.65 6.73 -1.03
N LYS A 87 26.28 5.55 -0.54
CA LYS A 87 26.04 4.35 -1.35
C LYS A 87 24.58 4.06 -1.67
N GLY A 88 23.64 4.76 -1.02
CA GLY A 88 22.21 4.51 -1.21
C GLY A 88 21.35 5.12 -0.11
N LEU A 89 20.50 4.30 0.48
CA LEU A 89 19.59 4.69 1.55
C LEU A 89 19.89 3.87 2.81
N LEU A 90 19.66 4.45 3.96
CA LEU A 90 19.77 3.77 5.26
C LEU A 90 18.37 3.58 5.85
N THR A 91 18.12 2.39 6.36
CA THR A 91 16.89 2.08 7.11
C THR A 91 16.83 2.86 8.42
N THR A 92 15.62 3.01 8.92
CA THR A 92 15.33 3.55 10.27
C THR A 92 14.49 2.53 11.02
N THR A 93 13.93 2.86 12.17
CA THR A 93 12.98 2.00 12.90
C THR A 93 11.60 1.90 12.24
N SER A 94 11.38 2.61 11.13
CA SER A 94 10.08 2.72 10.48
C SER A 94 10.09 2.10 9.07
N ARG A 95 8.93 2.08 8.41
CA ARG A 95 8.77 1.64 7.01
C ARG A 95 9.71 2.44 6.11
N SER A 96 10.40 1.75 5.20
CA SER A 96 11.44 2.35 4.37
C SER A 96 10.92 2.76 2.98
N ILE A 97 10.31 1.85 2.25
CA ILE A 97 9.87 2.07 0.87
C ILE A 97 8.52 1.41 0.66
N GLY A 98 7.55 2.15 0.12
CA GLY A 98 6.29 1.61 -0.38
C GLY A 98 6.39 1.35 -1.89
N ILE A 99 6.04 0.14 -2.31
CA ILE A 99 5.96 -0.25 -3.72
C ILE A 99 4.49 -0.50 -4.05
N VAL A 100 3.94 0.29 -4.98
CA VAL A 100 2.55 0.18 -5.43
C VAL A 100 2.52 -0.39 -6.84
N GLY A 101 2.10 -1.63 -6.98
CA GLY A 101 1.76 -2.21 -8.27
C GLY A 101 0.40 -1.71 -8.74
N ILE A 102 0.26 -1.46 -10.03
CA ILE A 102 -0.98 -1.00 -10.67
C ILE A 102 -1.29 -1.94 -11.82
N GLY A 103 -2.42 -2.65 -11.78
CA GLY A 103 -2.84 -3.64 -12.76
C GLY A 103 -4.32 -3.51 -13.12
N GLU A 104 -4.78 -4.30 -14.08
CA GLU A 104 -6.20 -4.39 -14.42
C GLU A 104 -6.97 -5.13 -13.31
N THR A 105 -6.37 -6.17 -12.74
CA THR A 105 -6.89 -6.95 -11.61
C THR A 105 -6.02 -6.77 -10.36
N ILE A 106 -6.48 -7.28 -9.23
CA ILE A 106 -5.69 -7.30 -7.99
C ILE A 106 -4.47 -8.23 -8.16
N GLU A 107 -4.64 -9.34 -8.85
CA GLU A 107 -3.60 -10.31 -9.16
C GLU A 107 -2.50 -9.68 -10.01
N ASP A 108 -2.86 -8.94 -11.06
CA ASP A 108 -1.89 -8.20 -11.89
C ASP A 108 -1.13 -7.15 -11.07
N ALA A 109 -1.85 -6.41 -10.23
CA ALA A 109 -1.25 -5.38 -9.37
C ALA A 109 -0.31 -6.00 -8.32
N GLU A 110 -0.68 -7.15 -7.75
CA GLU A 110 0.16 -7.91 -6.82
C GLU A 110 1.43 -8.40 -7.49
N GLU A 111 1.31 -9.02 -8.68
CA GLU A 111 2.45 -9.54 -9.42
C GLU A 111 3.44 -8.41 -9.78
N ILE A 112 2.93 -7.25 -10.20
CA ILE A 112 3.75 -6.07 -10.49
C ILE A 112 4.46 -5.57 -9.24
N ALA A 113 3.76 -5.47 -8.10
CA ALA A 113 4.36 -5.07 -6.84
C ALA A 113 5.44 -6.05 -6.39
N GLU A 114 5.15 -7.36 -6.43
CA GLU A 114 6.06 -8.43 -6.05
C GLU A 114 7.33 -8.45 -6.90
N LYS A 115 7.21 -8.40 -8.22
CA LYS A 115 8.36 -8.33 -9.14
C LYS A 115 9.22 -7.10 -8.89
N SER A 116 8.59 -5.98 -8.52
CA SER A 116 9.29 -4.71 -8.28
C SER A 116 10.11 -4.71 -6.99
N ILE A 117 9.87 -5.62 -6.05
CA ILE A 117 10.71 -5.81 -4.86
C ILE A 117 12.14 -6.18 -5.27
N SER A 118 12.32 -6.93 -6.36
CA SER A 118 13.65 -7.32 -6.87
C SER A 118 14.52 -6.13 -7.32
N PHE A 119 13.94 -4.93 -7.44
CA PHE A 119 14.68 -3.70 -7.75
C PHE A 119 15.34 -3.08 -6.51
N VAL A 120 15.05 -3.61 -5.35
CA VAL A 120 15.66 -3.18 -4.09
C VAL A 120 16.60 -4.29 -3.60
N SER A 121 17.81 -3.91 -3.26
CA SER A 121 18.81 -4.79 -2.67
C SER A 121 19.21 -4.29 -1.29
N GLY A 122 19.73 -5.19 -0.45
CA GLY A 122 20.13 -4.93 0.93
C GLY A 122 19.40 -5.83 1.93
N LYS A 123 19.47 -5.47 3.21
CA LYS A 123 18.79 -6.20 4.28
C LYS A 123 17.45 -5.55 4.60
N PHE A 124 16.38 -6.27 4.34
CA PHE A 124 15.01 -5.82 4.61
C PHE A 124 14.05 -7.00 4.70
N SER A 125 12.86 -6.74 5.22
CA SER A 125 11.71 -7.66 5.21
C SER A 125 10.55 -7.10 4.40
N VAL A 126 9.72 -8.00 3.86
CA VAL A 126 8.50 -7.67 3.10
C VAL A 126 7.41 -8.67 3.44
N ARG A 127 6.17 -8.22 3.50
CA ARG A 127 4.97 -9.06 3.54
C ARG A 127 4.60 -9.49 2.11
N HIS A 128 5.11 -10.65 1.69
CA HIS A 128 4.87 -11.22 0.35
C HIS A 128 3.43 -11.71 0.14
N ASP A 129 2.69 -11.93 1.20
CA ASP A 129 1.30 -12.40 1.20
C ASP A 129 0.27 -11.31 0.88
N ILE A 130 0.62 -10.04 1.05
CA ILE A 130 -0.27 -8.91 0.78
C ILE A 130 -0.72 -8.90 -0.69
N GLY A 131 -2.03 -8.86 -0.89
CA GLY A 131 -2.66 -8.85 -2.23
C GLY A 131 -2.84 -10.23 -2.85
N LYS A 132 -2.32 -11.31 -2.26
CA LYS A 132 -2.51 -12.66 -2.79
C LYS A 132 -3.93 -13.15 -2.56
N ALA A 133 -4.48 -13.86 -3.55
CA ALA A 133 -5.84 -14.39 -3.53
C ALA A 133 -6.11 -15.27 -2.29
N THR A 134 -5.12 -16.03 -1.80
CA THR A 134 -5.25 -16.83 -0.59
C THR A 134 -5.54 -16.00 0.64
N LEU A 135 -4.82 -14.89 0.84
CA LEU A 135 -5.06 -14.00 1.98
C LEU A 135 -6.44 -13.34 1.87
N ILE A 136 -6.77 -12.82 0.69
CA ILE A 136 -8.05 -12.14 0.43
C ILE A 136 -9.23 -13.09 0.69
N ASN A 137 -9.17 -14.32 0.19
CA ASN A 137 -10.23 -15.32 0.39
C ASN A 137 -10.38 -15.71 1.86
N ASN A 138 -9.28 -15.84 2.60
CA ASN A 138 -9.32 -16.10 4.04
C ASN A 138 -10.03 -14.97 4.79
N GLU A 139 -9.70 -13.71 4.47
CA GLU A 139 -10.35 -12.55 5.10
C GLU A 139 -11.84 -12.45 4.76
N ILE A 140 -12.22 -12.71 3.50
CA ILE A 140 -13.63 -12.76 3.09
C ILE A 140 -14.37 -13.82 3.88
N THR A 141 -13.79 -15.02 4.02
CA THR A 141 -14.38 -16.13 4.79
C THR A 141 -14.54 -15.76 6.26
N ASN A 142 -13.53 -15.15 6.86
CA ASN A 142 -13.56 -14.67 8.24
C ASN A 142 -14.68 -13.65 8.48
N ILE A 143 -14.81 -12.66 7.58
CA ILE A 143 -15.87 -11.65 7.67
C ILE A 143 -17.26 -12.31 7.54
N HIS A 144 -17.41 -13.29 6.65
CA HIS A 144 -18.68 -14.01 6.47
C HIS A 144 -19.06 -14.77 7.74
N ASN A 145 -18.12 -15.49 8.34
CA ASN A 145 -18.33 -16.21 9.60
C ASN A 145 -18.70 -15.28 10.76
N LEU A 146 -18.03 -14.12 10.88
CA LEU A 146 -18.35 -13.12 11.91
C LEU A 146 -19.77 -12.56 11.76
N ARG A 147 -20.23 -12.31 10.53
CA ARG A 147 -21.60 -11.86 10.26
C ARG A 147 -22.63 -12.91 10.67
N LEU A 148 -22.42 -14.17 10.33
CA LEU A 148 -23.31 -15.27 10.73
C LEU A 148 -23.41 -15.41 12.26
N VAL A 149 -22.30 -15.25 12.97
CA VAL A 149 -22.28 -15.26 14.45
C VAL A 149 -23.09 -14.10 15.01
N SER A 150 -22.94 -12.88 14.46
CA SER A 150 -23.67 -11.70 14.92
C SER A 150 -25.18 -11.81 14.67
N GLU A 151 -25.60 -12.36 13.54
CA GLU A 151 -27.02 -12.61 13.22
C GLU A 151 -27.65 -13.62 14.16
N ASN A 152 -26.92 -14.71 14.50
CA ASN A 152 -27.38 -15.72 15.45
C ASN A 152 -27.53 -15.15 16.88
N ILE A 153 -26.62 -14.29 17.33
CA ILE A 153 -26.70 -13.63 18.65
C ILE A 153 -27.91 -12.71 18.70
N LEU A 154 -28.18 -11.93 17.65
CA LEU A 154 -29.36 -11.08 17.56
C LEU A 154 -30.66 -11.89 17.57
N ALA A 155 -30.72 -13.00 16.85
CA ALA A 155 -31.90 -13.85 16.80
C ALA A 155 -32.22 -14.49 18.17
N THR A 156 -31.17 -14.89 18.95
CA THR A 156 -31.34 -15.46 20.30
C THR A 156 -31.66 -14.42 21.38
N SER A 157 -31.38 -13.13 21.15
CA SER A 157 -31.69 -12.05 22.12
C SER A 157 -33.12 -11.49 21.99
N ILE A 158 -33.87 -11.90 20.97
CA ILE A 158 -35.25 -11.44 20.67
C ILE A 158 -36.29 -12.54 21.04
N SER A 159 -35.83 -13.74 21.37
CA SER A 159 -36.66 -14.87 21.86
C SER A 159 -36.67 -14.90 23.38
#